data_1e695c43faae8cdad43fe207c8a2ff7c
#
_entry.id   1e695c43faae8cdad43fe207c8a2ff7c
#
_cell.length_a   1.000
_cell.length_b   1.000
_cell.length_c   1.000
_cell.angle_alpha   90.00
_cell.angle_beta   90.00
_cell.angle_gamma   90.00
#
_symmetry.space_group_name_H-M   'P 1'
#
loop_
_entity.id
_entity.type
_entity.pdbx_description
1 polymer ?
#
loop_
_entity_poly.entity_id
_entity_poly.type
_entity_poly.pdbx_seq_one_letter_code
_entity_poly.pdbx_strand_id
1 'polypeptide(L)'
;VKLFALKMLFGDVAKFYGILLGLTFASLLISQQSSIFVGLMSRTVGFVRDTGQADLWVVDPDKTFVDDQKPLRDTEVDRVRSVTGVAWAVPLYKGLLSAKLPSGERETCDVIGIDDATLIGGPPRLIEGHVEDLRRPDAIVIDAASRGRKLALPAQLPIGEVTLEFDPNDATAARRPMAVGDILELNERRAIVVGIAETTPTFQSQPVIYTTYTRARQFAPPNRRTASIVLVKALEGVAPAELAERIERETGLLAFTPQEFSWRTIGYWVGQTGIPINFGIAIGLGFLVGVAIAGQMFYNFTLDNLKYFGAMKAMGASTQRLLGMVALQALVAAVLGLGIGLGITSLF
;
A
#
# COMPACT_ATOMS: atom_id res chain seq x y z
N VAL A 1 -22.13 33.08 30.09
CA VAL A 1 -20.68 33.16 29.84
C VAL A 1 -20.31 32.39 28.58
N LYS A 2 -20.65 31.09 28.42
CA LYS A 2 -20.33 30.27 27.24
C LYS A 2 -20.93 30.83 25.94
N LEU A 3 -22.21 31.25 25.96
CA LEU A 3 -22.87 31.81 24.80
C LEU A 3 -22.25 33.16 24.36
N PHE A 4 -21.80 33.96 25.33
CA PHE A 4 -21.13 35.22 25.05
C PHE A 4 -19.74 35.00 24.39
N ALA A 5 -18.99 34.00 24.85
CA ALA A 5 -17.73 33.62 24.23
C ALA A 5 -17.91 33.25 22.74
N LEU A 6 -18.94 32.45 22.42
CA LEU A 6 -19.24 32.08 21.03
C LEU A 6 -19.68 33.28 20.19
N LYS A 7 -20.53 34.16 20.75
CA LYS A 7 -20.92 35.40 20.05
C LYS A 7 -19.73 36.32 19.77
N MET A 8 -18.74 36.38 20.67
CA MET A 8 -17.51 37.12 20.40
C MET A 8 -16.71 36.50 19.27
N LEU A 9 -16.58 35.17 19.24
CA LEU A 9 -15.82 34.45 18.19
C LEU A 9 -16.43 34.65 16.80
N PHE A 10 -17.77 34.49 16.68
CA PHE A 10 -18.46 34.65 15.43
C PHE A 10 -18.76 36.12 15.07
N GLY A 11 -18.62 37.05 16.02
CA GLY A 11 -18.86 38.47 15.80
C GLY A 11 -17.78 39.15 14.95
N ASP A 12 -16.54 38.65 14.98
CA ASP A 12 -15.48 39.12 14.09
C ASP A 12 -15.22 38.08 13.00
N VAL A 13 -16.03 38.15 11.98
CA VAL A 13 -16.10 37.20 10.87
C VAL A 13 -14.72 37.01 10.19
N ALA A 14 -13.98 38.12 9.97
CA ALA A 14 -12.70 38.07 9.29
C ALA A 14 -11.67 37.29 10.10
N LYS A 15 -11.59 37.52 11.42
CA LYS A 15 -10.64 36.80 12.29
C LYS A 15 -11.05 35.36 12.52
N PHE A 16 -12.36 35.10 12.64
CA PHE A 16 -12.87 33.73 12.72
C PHE A 16 -12.45 32.89 11.50
N TYR A 17 -12.66 33.41 10.28
CA TYR A 17 -12.22 32.71 9.07
C TYR A 17 -10.69 32.57 8.99
N GLY A 18 -9.92 33.57 9.44
CA GLY A 18 -8.47 33.44 9.50
C GLY A 18 -7.99 32.31 10.42
N ILE A 19 -8.56 32.22 11.63
CA ILE A 19 -8.30 31.12 12.58
C ILE A 19 -8.71 29.76 11.95
N LEU A 20 -9.90 29.72 11.39
CA LEU A 20 -10.48 28.52 10.80
C LEU A 20 -9.62 28.01 9.63
N LEU A 21 -9.22 28.89 8.71
CA LEU A 21 -8.34 28.54 7.58
C LEU A 21 -6.98 28.00 8.05
N GLY A 22 -6.35 28.66 9.04
CA GLY A 22 -5.08 28.20 9.58
C GLY A 22 -5.16 26.81 10.21
N LEU A 23 -6.20 26.56 11.01
CA LEU A 23 -6.43 25.25 11.64
C LEU A 23 -6.83 24.19 10.61
N THR A 24 -7.67 24.57 9.62
CA THR A 24 -8.02 23.66 8.51
C THR A 24 -6.80 23.26 7.71
N PHE A 25 -5.92 24.20 7.36
CA PHE A 25 -4.71 23.94 6.61
C PHE A 25 -3.75 22.99 7.37
N ALA A 26 -3.54 23.27 8.65
CA ALA A 26 -2.72 22.40 9.49
C ALA A 26 -3.29 20.98 9.61
N SER A 27 -4.60 20.88 9.85
CA SER A 27 -5.31 19.59 9.92
C SER A 27 -5.21 18.83 8.60
N LEU A 28 -5.41 19.51 7.47
CA LEU A 28 -5.29 18.93 6.14
C LEU A 28 -3.89 18.39 5.88
N LEU A 29 -2.84 19.17 6.16
CA LEU A 29 -1.45 18.71 5.97
C LEU A 29 -1.14 17.48 6.81
N ILE A 30 -1.49 17.51 8.10
CA ILE A 30 -1.21 16.40 9.01
C ILE A 30 -1.98 15.15 8.58
N SER A 31 -3.28 15.27 8.32
CA SER A 31 -4.12 14.12 7.95
C SER A 31 -3.74 13.54 6.59
N GLN A 32 -3.47 14.38 5.59
CA GLN A 32 -3.05 13.95 4.27
C GLN A 32 -1.71 13.19 4.31
N GLN A 33 -0.69 13.75 4.98
CA GLN A 33 0.61 13.08 5.08
C GLN A 33 0.51 11.76 5.85
N SER A 34 -0.29 11.73 6.93
CA SER A 34 -0.52 10.50 7.70
C SER A 34 -1.24 9.44 6.87
N SER A 35 -2.27 9.84 6.11
CA SER A 35 -3.04 8.92 5.26
C SER A 35 -2.19 8.34 4.12
N ILE A 36 -1.37 9.17 3.46
CA ILE A 36 -0.44 8.72 2.43
C ILE A 36 0.56 7.73 3.02
N PHE A 37 1.14 8.02 4.20
CA PHE A 37 2.08 7.14 4.87
C PHE A 37 1.46 5.78 5.20
N VAL A 38 0.28 5.76 5.82
CA VAL A 38 -0.44 4.53 6.16
C VAL A 38 -0.81 3.76 4.89
N GLY A 39 -1.30 4.44 3.86
CA GLY A 39 -1.62 3.84 2.57
C GLY A 39 -0.40 3.21 1.90
N LEU A 40 0.74 3.90 1.94
CA LEU A 40 2.01 3.40 1.40
C LEU A 40 2.49 2.16 2.16
N MET A 41 2.46 2.18 3.50
CA MET A 41 2.84 1.03 4.33
C MET A 41 1.90 -0.17 4.09
N SER A 42 0.61 0.07 3.91
CA SER A 42 -0.36 -0.99 3.62
C SER A 42 -0.09 -1.72 2.29
N ARG A 43 0.48 -1.02 1.29
CA ARG A 43 0.88 -1.62 0.01
C ARG A 43 2.08 -2.54 0.13
N THR A 44 2.99 -2.31 1.09
CA THR A 44 4.15 -3.17 1.29
C THR A 44 3.79 -4.59 1.72
N VAL A 45 2.60 -4.77 2.29
CA VAL A 45 2.08 -6.05 2.77
C VAL A 45 0.86 -6.55 1.98
N GLY A 46 0.50 -5.84 0.91
CA GLY A 46 -0.65 -6.17 0.08
C GLY A 46 -0.63 -7.61 -0.41
N PHE A 47 0.49 -8.06 -0.93
CA PHE A 47 0.68 -9.42 -1.42
C PHE A 47 0.42 -10.49 -0.36
N VAL A 48 0.86 -10.29 0.89
CA VAL A 48 0.59 -11.23 1.99
C VAL A 48 -0.90 -11.33 2.28
N ARG A 49 -1.60 -10.21 2.20
CA ARG A 49 -3.04 -10.12 2.41
C ARG A 49 -3.83 -10.76 1.28
N ASP A 50 -3.38 -10.54 0.04
CA ASP A 50 -4.00 -11.08 -1.16
C ASP A 50 -3.86 -12.60 -1.24
N THR A 51 -2.80 -13.19 -0.65
CA THR A 51 -2.54 -14.63 -0.61
C THR A 51 -3.11 -15.26 0.67
N GLY A 52 -4.43 -15.25 0.82
CA GLY A 52 -5.12 -15.63 2.05
C GLY A 52 -5.24 -17.13 2.37
N GLN A 53 -4.64 -18.04 1.58
CA GLN A 53 -4.85 -19.49 1.69
C GLN A 53 -3.89 -20.20 2.65
N ALA A 54 -2.72 -19.59 2.93
CA ALA A 54 -1.66 -20.18 3.76
C ALA A 54 -1.75 -19.70 5.21
N ASP A 55 -1.47 -20.60 6.13
CA ASP A 55 -1.35 -20.28 7.56
C ASP A 55 0.06 -19.79 7.90
N LEU A 56 1.08 -20.28 7.18
CA LEU A 56 2.48 -19.92 7.38
C LEU A 56 3.18 -19.60 6.06
N TRP A 57 4.15 -18.71 6.16
CA TRP A 57 5.07 -18.27 5.11
C TRP A 57 6.48 -18.65 5.52
N VAL A 58 7.03 -19.66 4.85
CA VAL A 58 8.37 -20.15 5.14
C VAL A 58 9.36 -19.55 4.16
N VAL A 59 10.43 -18.99 4.69
CA VAL A 59 11.37 -18.16 3.94
C VAL A 59 12.81 -18.42 4.37
N ASP A 60 13.75 -17.97 3.54
CA ASP A 60 15.17 -17.99 3.86
C ASP A 60 15.47 -17.17 5.14
N PRO A 61 16.38 -17.61 6.03
CA PRO A 61 16.72 -16.89 7.25
C PRO A 61 17.19 -15.46 7.05
N ASP A 62 17.83 -15.17 5.92
CA ASP A 62 18.31 -13.84 5.58
C ASP A 62 17.26 -12.94 4.93
N LYS A 63 16.04 -13.45 4.68
CA LYS A 63 14.94 -12.67 4.10
C LYS A 63 14.37 -11.70 5.11
N THR A 64 14.43 -10.41 4.79
CA THR A 64 14.05 -9.32 5.72
C THR A 64 12.62 -8.83 5.54
N PHE A 65 12.09 -8.82 4.31
CA PHE A 65 10.74 -8.35 3.97
C PHE A 65 10.19 -9.13 2.77
N VAL A 66 8.91 -8.94 2.47
CA VAL A 66 8.19 -9.75 1.46
C VAL A 66 8.84 -9.70 0.07
N ASP A 67 9.25 -8.51 -0.39
CA ASP A 67 9.82 -8.33 -1.72
C ASP A 67 11.34 -8.57 -1.78
N ASP A 68 11.97 -8.96 -0.67
CA ASP A 68 13.38 -9.36 -0.64
C ASP A 68 13.56 -10.66 -1.43
N GLN A 69 14.39 -10.62 -2.48
CA GLN A 69 14.54 -11.72 -3.43
C GLN A 69 15.61 -12.74 -2.97
N LYS A 70 15.41 -13.32 -1.79
CA LYS A 70 16.25 -14.41 -1.32
C LYS A 70 15.72 -15.74 -1.87
N PRO A 71 16.56 -16.50 -2.61
CA PRO A 71 16.15 -17.77 -3.21
C PRO A 71 16.17 -18.89 -2.17
N LEU A 72 15.16 -19.77 -2.21
CA LEU A 72 15.14 -21.04 -1.50
C LEU A 72 15.57 -22.15 -2.46
N ARG A 73 16.30 -23.16 -1.96
CA ARG A 73 16.61 -24.35 -2.76
C ARG A 73 15.33 -25.16 -3.01
N ASP A 74 15.22 -25.81 -4.15
CA ASP A 74 14.03 -26.63 -4.49
C ASP A 74 13.80 -27.72 -3.44
N THR A 75 14.86 -28.28 -2.86
CA THR A 75 14.79 -29.30 -1.79
C THR A 75 14.17 -28.78 -0.49
N GLU A 76 14.15 -27.47 -0.23
CA GLU A 76 13.57 -26.91 0.99
C GLU A 76 12.06 -27.08 1.02
N VAL A 77 11.40 -27.04 -0.12
CA VAL A 77 9.96 -27.27 -0.21
C VAL A 77 9.61 -28.68 0.32
N ASP A 78 10.38 -29.69 -0.08
CA ASP A 78 10.15 -31.07 0.34
C ASP A 78 10.52 -31.27 1.82
N ARG A 79 11.57 -30.60 2.31
CA ARG A 79 11.91 -30.61 3.74
C ARG A 79 10.77 -30.03 4.58
N VAL A 80 10.23 -28.88 4.18
CA VAL A 80 9.09 -28.27 4.88
C VAL A 80 7.86 -29.17 4.82
N ARG A 81 7.61 -29.81 3.67
CA ARG A 81 6.47 -30.73 3.50
C ARG A 81 6.57 -31.96 4.39
N SER A 82 7.78 -32.41 4.73
CA SER A 82 8.01 -33.57 5.59
C SER A 82 7.82 -33.29 7.08
N VAL A 83 7.71 -32.03 7.51
CA VAL A 83 7.53 -31.66 8.92
C VAL A 83 6.16 -32.12 9.42
N THR A 84 6.15 -32.80 10.56
CA THR A 84 4.90 -33.27 11.18
C THR A 84 3.99 -32.11 11.55
N GLY A 85 2.74 -32.16 11.09
CA GLY A 85 1.74 -31.10 11.30
C GLY A 85 1.51 -30.23 10.08
N VAL A 86 2.24 -30.45 8.98
CA VAL A 86 2.01 -29.79 7.68
C VAL A 86 0.92 -30.55 6.93
N ALA A 87 -0.17 -29.88 6.54
CA ALA A 87 -1.20 -30.44 5.67
C ALA A 87 -0.77 -30.39 4.19
N TRP A 88 -0.23 -29.25 3.78
CA TRP A 88 0.43 -29.06 2.49
C TRP A 88 1.47 -27.95 2.55
N ALA A 89 2.48 -28.08 1.70
CA ALA A 89 3.46 -27.03 1.45
C ALA A 89 3.70 -26.91 -0.04
N VAL A 90 3.62 -25.69 -0.58
CA VAL A 90 3.74 -25.40 -2.00
C VAL A 90 4.75 -24.28 -2.26
N PRO A 91 5.56 -24.37 -3.34
CA PRO A 91 6.49 -23.33 -3.69
C PRO A 91 5.75 -22.11 -4.26
N LEU A 92 6.29 -20.94 -3.96
CA LEU A 92 5.86 -19.69 -4.56
C LEU A 92 7.09 -18.94 -5.07
N TYR A 93 7.03 -18.56 -6.34
CA TYR A 93 8.00 -17.66 -6.94
C TYR A 93 7.52 -16.22 -6.81
N LYS A 94 8.40 -15.30 -6.44
CA LYS A 94 8.16 -13.86 -6.50
C LYS A 94 9.42 -13.15 -6.95
N GLY A 95 9.31 -12.38 -8.03
CA GLY A 95 10.48 -11.69 -8.54
C GLY A 95 10.13 -10.62 -9.58
N LEU A 96 11.03 -9.63 -9.70
CA LEU A 96 10.90 -8.57 -10.68
C LEU A 96 11.48 -9.02 -12.03
N LEU A 97 10.66 -8.99 -13.06
CA LEU A 97 11.04 -9.31 -14.44
C LEU A 97 10.71 -8.16 -15.38
N SER A 98 11.48 -8.04 -16.46
CA SER A 98 11.23 -7.08 -17.53
C SER A 98 10.15 -7.61 -18.47
N ALA A 99 9.07 -6.88 -18.61
CA ALA A 99 8.08 -7.09 -19.64
C ALA A 99 8.35 -6.14 -20.82
N LYS A 100 8.36 -6.67 -22.03
CA LYS A 100 8.39 -5.89 -23.26
C LYS A 100 7.01 -5.96 -23.91
N LEU A 101 6.40 -4.81 -24.07
CA LEU A 101 5.11 -4.65 -24.70
C LEU A 101 5.22 -4.73 -26.23
N PRO A 102 4.14 -5.06 -26.95
CA PRO A 102 4.10 -4.99 -28.41
C PRO A 102 4.48 -3.62 -28.96
N SER A 103 4.29 -2.55 -28.22
CA SER A 103 4.74 -1.19 -28.55
C SER A 103 6.25 -1.01 -28.49
N GLY A 104 7.02 -1.98 -28.02
CA GLY A 104 8.46 -1.87 -27.77
C GLY A 104 8.82 -1.29 -26.40
N GLU A 105 7.86 -0.73 -25.68
CA GLU A 105 8.06 -0.23 -24.31
C GLU A 105 8.43 -1.36 -23.36
N ARG A 106 9.28 -1.05 -22.38
CA ARG A 106 9.69 -2.01 -21.34
C ARG A 106 9.20 -1.55 -19.97
N GLU A 107 8.55 -2.46 -19.27
CA GLU A 107 8.08 -2.24 -17.90
C GLU A 107 8.64 -3.31 -16.96
N THR A 108 8.96 -2.90 -15.73
CA THR A 108 9.33 -3.86 -14.68
C THR A 108 8.08 -4.35 -13.99
N CYS A 109 7.83 -5.65 -14.04
CA CYS A 109 6.65 -6.30 -13.46
C CYS A 109 7.04 -7.18 -12.27
N ASP A 110 6.18 -7.23 -11.26
CA ASP A 110 6.28 -8.17 -10.15
C ASP A 110 5.59 -9.48 -10.57
N VAL A 111 6.40 -10.50 -10.85
CA VAL A 111 5.89 -11.78 -11.35
C VAL A 111 5.77 -12.77 -10.21
N ILE A 112 4.57 -13.31 -10.05
CA ILE A 112 4.20 -14.29 -9.03
C ILE A 112 3.93 -15.62 -9.71
N GLY A 113 4.73 -16.63 -9.35
CA GLY A 113 4.56 -18.00 -9.81
C GLY A 113 3.91 -18.85 -8.73
N ILE A 114 2.71 -19.31 -8.98
CA ILE A 114 1.88 -20.08 -8.05
C ILE A 114 1.98 -21.58 -8.33
N ASP A 115 1.61 -22.41 -7.37
CA ASP A 115 1.73 -23.86 -7.53
C ASP A 115 1.00 -24.39 -8.78
N ASP A 116 1.69 -25.21 -9.56
CA ASP A 116 1.18 -25.69 -10.85
C ASP A 116 -0.04 -26.63 -10.70
N ALA A 117 -0.04 -27.44 -9.64
CA ALA A 117 -1.07 -28.47 -9.45
C ALA A 117 -2.34 -27.90 -8.81
N THR A 118 -2.19 -27.15 -7.72
CA THR A 118 -3.30 -26.68 -6.90
C THR A 118 -3.72 -25.25 -7.20
N LEU A 119 -2.85 -24.47 -7.87
CA LEU A 119 -2.98 -23.03 -8.11
C LEU A 119 -3.10 -22.22 -6.79
N ILE A 120 -2.62 -22.79 -5.68
CA ILE A 120 -2.52 -22.08 -4.40
C ILE A 120 -1.54 -20.91 -4.55
N GLY A 121 -1.89 -19.78 -3.96
CA GLY A 121 -1.16 -18.52 -4.10
C GLY A 121 -1.65 -17.64 -5.25
N GLY A 122 -2.74 -18.03 -5.90
CA GLY A 122 -3.37 -17.29 -6.99
C GLY A 122 -3.92 -15.93 -6.57
N PRO A 123 -4.34 -15.11 -7.56
CA PRO A 123 -4.87 -13.77 -7.30
C PRO A 123 -6.14 -13.83 -6.44
N PRO A 124 -6.37 -12.81 -5.59
CA PRO A 124 -7.49 -12.82 -4.64
C PRO A 124 -8.86 -12.77 -5.33
N ARG A 125 -8.94 -12.12 -6.47
CA ARG A 125 -10.16 -11.99 -7.25
C ARG A 125 -9.85 -11.81 -8.73
N LEU A 126 -10.47 -12.65 -9.58
CA LEU A 126 -10.46 -12.47 -11.03
C LEU A 126 -11.66 -11.62 -11.46
N ILE A 127 -11.41 -10.67 -12.36
CA ILE A 127 -12.43 -9.84 -13.02
C ILE A 127 -12.80 -10.48 -14.37
N GLU A 128 -11.79 -10.96 -15.10
CA GLU A 128 -11.95 -11.62 -16.41
C GLU A 128 -11.10 -12.90 -16.42
N GLY A 129 -11.59 -13.97 -17.05
CA GLY A 129 -10.93 -15.28 -17.13
C GLY A 129 -11.12 -16.14 -15.87
N HIS A 130 -10.45 -17.29 -15.84
CA HIS A 130 -10.46 -18.23 -14.72
C HIS A 130 -9.03 -18.57 -14.30
N VAL A 131 -8.81 -18.91 -13.02
CA VAL A 131 -7.47 -19.22 -12.52
C VAL A 131 -6.91 -20.48 -13.19
N GLU A 132 -7.76 -21.42 -13.58
CA GLU A 132 -7.43 -22.65 -14.31
C GLU A 132 -6.83 -22.37 -15.69
N ASP A 133 -7.15 -21.23 -16.30
CA ASP A 133 -6.58 -20.81 -17.59
C ASP A 133 -5.07 -20.60 -17.50
N LEU A 134 -4.53 -20.39 -16.30
CA LEU A 134 -3.06 -20.36 -16.08
C LEU A 134 -2.37 -21.67 -16.45
N ARG A 135 -3.08 -22.79 -16.58
CA ARG A 135 -2.52 -24.06 -17.05
C ARG A 135 -2.22 -24.08 -18.55
N ARG A 136 -2.81 -23.16 -19.33
CA ARG A 136 -2.51 -23.03 -20.76
C ARG A 136 -1.06 -22.63 -21.00
N PRO A 137 -0.46 -23.01 -22.13
CA PRO A 137 0.89 -22.57 -22.49
C PRO A 137 1.01 -21.05 -22.50
N ASP A 138 2.12 -20.54 -21.98
CA ASP A 138 2.48 -19.12 -21.94
C ASP A 138 1.47 -18.19 -21.22
N ALA A 139 0.55 -18.78 -20.46
CA ALA A 139 -0.55 -18.06 -19.83
C ALA A 139 -0.08 -17.19 -18.66
N ILE A 140 -0.60 -15.97 -18.62
CA ILE A 140 -0.44 -15.04 -17.51
C ILE A 140 -1.78 -14.38 -17.17
N VAL A 141 -1.92 -13.98 -15.91
CA VAL A 141 -2.99 -13.09 -15.43
C VAL A 141 -2.35 -11.78 -15.02
N ILE A 142 -2.89 -10.65 -15.45
CA ILE A 142 -2.39 -9.31 -15.14
C ILE A 142 -3.31 -8.59 -14.16
N ASP A 143 -2.77 -7.61 -13.42
CA ASP A 143 -3.58 -6.78 -12.54
C ASP A 143 -4.39 -5.72 -13.32
N ALA A 144 -5.60 -5.46 -12.85
CA ALA A 144 -6.55 -4.52 -13.45
C ALA A 144 -6.07 -3.07 -13.40
N ALA A 145 -5.33 -2.69 -12.35
CA ALA A 145 -4.86 -1.33 -12.18
C ALA A 145 -3.79 -0.92 -13.21
N SER A 146 -2.99 -1.88 -13.67
CA SER A 146 -1.89 -1.63 -14.62
C SER A 146 -2.32 -1.75 -16.07
N ARG A 147 -3.39 -2.49 -16.39
CA ARG A 147 -3.80 -2.75 -17.78
C ARG A 147 -4.04 -1.51 -18.63
N GLY A 148 -4.56 -0.45 -18.03
CA GLY A 148 -4.85 0.84 -18.69
C GLY A 148 -3.80 1.92 -18.44
N ARG A 149 -2.68 1.57 -17.81
CA ARG A 149 -1.59 2.48 -17.46
C ARG A 149 -0.27 1.94 -18.01
N LYS A 150 0.52 1.29 -17.17
CA LYS A 150 1.86 0.76 -17.51
C LYS A 150 1.83 -0.37 -18.55
N LEU A 151 0.73 -1.12 -18.62
CA LEU A 151 0.53 -2.17 -19.62
C LEU A 151 -0.42 -1.76 -20.76
N ALA A 152 -0.74 -0.46 -20.88
CA ALA A 152 -1.61 0.02 -21.95
C ALA A 152 -0.93 -0.13 -23.31
N LEU A 153 -1.69 -0.56 -24.31
CA LEU A 153 -1.26 -0.79 -25.68
C LEU A 153 -1.76 0.33 -26.63
N PRO A 154 -1.13 0.54 -27.78
CA PRO A 154 -1.67 1.41 -28.82
C PRO A 154 -3.09 1.00 -29.22
N ALA A 155 -4.01 1.98 -29.32
CA ALA A 155 -5.40 1.69 -29.65
C ALA A 155 -5.61 1.02 -31.01
N GLN A 156 -4.67 1.23 -31.94
CA GLN A 156 -4.70 0.68 -33.29
C GLN A 156 -4.23 -0.78 -33.34
N LEU A 157 -3.60 -1.28 -32.29
CA LEU A 157 -3.11 -2.65 -32.23
C LEU A 157 -4.26 -3.62 -31.94
N PRO A 158 -4.61 -4.56 -32.85
CA PRO A 158 -5.60 -5.58 -32.58
C PRO A 158 -5.19 -6.51 -31.43
N ILE A 159 -6.18 -7.15 -30.79
CA ILE A 159 -5.91 -8.11 -29.72
C ILE A 159 -5.14 -9.31 -30.27
N GLY A 160 -4.05 -9.69 -29.60
CA GLY A 160 -3.23 -10.83 -29.98
C GLY A 160 -2.20 -10.57 -31.09
N GLU A 161 -2.13 -9.38 -31.63
CA GLU A 161 -1.11 -9.00 -32.63
C GLU A 161 0.08 -8.30 -31.98
N VAL A 162 1.25 -8.48 -32.61
CA VAL A 162 2.49 -7.83 -32.25
C VAL A 162 2.98 -7.08 -33.48
N THR A 163 2.89 -5.75 -33.47
CA THR A 163 3.44 -4.92 -34.56
C THR A 163 4.79 -4.34 -34.16
N LEU A 164 5.72 -4.34 -35.08
CA LEU A 164 7.07 -3.81 -34.88
C LEU A 164 7.23 -2.33 -35.32
N GLU A 165 6.18 -1.71 -35.88
CA GLU A 165 6.22 -0.36 -36.49
C GLU A 165 5.54 0.72 -35.63
N PHE A 166 5.56 0.61 -34.32
CA PHE A 166 5.02 1.63 -33.43
C PHE A 166 6.16 2.49 -32.85
N ASP A 167 6.02 3.82 -32.93
CA ASP A 167 6.94 4.73 -32.21
C ASP A 167 6.50 4.81 -30.73
N PRO A 168 7.27 4.24 -29.81
CA PRO A 168 6.93 4.26 -28.38
C PRO A 168 6.97 5.68 -27.77
N ASN A 169 7.57 6.66 -28.46
CA ASN A 169 7.69 8.03 -27.97
C ASN A 169 6.53 8.93 -28.45
N ASP A 170 5.59 8.41 -29.25
CA ASP A 170 4.41 9.17 -29.64
C ASP A 170 3.41 9.27 -28.46
N ALA A 171 3.59 10.31 -27.66
CA ALA A 171 2.72 10.60 -26.50
C ALA A 171 1.28 10.97 -26.90
N THR A 172 1.01 11.21 -28.20
CA THR A 172 -0.33 11.58 -28.70
C THR A 172 -1.13 10.36 -29.17
N ALA A 173 -0.49 9.21 -29.32
CA ALA A 173 -1.15 7.98 -29.75
C ALA A 173 -2.20 7.54 -28.73
N ALA A 174 -3.43 7.34 -29.20
CA ALA A 174 -4.50 6.78 -28.35
C ALA A 174 -4.09 5.39 -27.82
N ARG A 175 -4.30 5.15 -26.53
CA ARG A 175 -3.97 3.87 -25.87
C ARG A 175 -5.24 3.14 -25.47
N ARG A 176 -5.23 1.82 -25.60
CA ARG A 176 -6.25 0.93 -25.05
C ARG A 176 -5.72 0.14 -23.86
N PRO A 177 -6.59 -0.25 -22.91
CA PRO A 177 -6.21 -1.19 -21.88
C PRO A 177 -5.81 -2.55 -22.50
N MET A 178 -4.78 -3.19 -21.91
CA MET A 178 -4.45 -4.58 -22.24
C MET A 178 -5.64 -5.49 -21.90
N ALA A 179 -5.95 -6.44 -22.78
CA ALA A 179 -7.10 -7.31 -22.70
C ALA A 179 -6.70 -8.79 -22.72
N VAL A 180 -7.64 -9.65 -22.37
CA VAL A 180 -7.46 -11.11 -22.54
C VAL A 180 -7.23 -11.43 -24.02
N GLY A 181 -6.21 -12.23 -24.29
CA GLY A 181 -5.72 -12.57 -25.64
C GLY A 181 -4.53 -11.73 -26.09
N ASP A 182 -4.23 -10.59 -25.46
CA ASP A 182 -3.03 -9.81 -25.78
C ASP A 182 -1.75 -10.56 -25.39
N ILE A 183 -0.68 -10.23 -26.08
CA ILE A 183 0.61 -10.88 -25.95
C ILE A 183 1.64 -9.83 -25.49
N LEU A 184 2.52 -10.24 -24.60
CA LEU A 184 3.73 -9.50 -24.23
C LEU A 184 4.92 -10.46 -24.12
N GLU A 185 6.11 -9.92 -24.00
CA GLU A 185 7.30 -10.71 -23.72
C GLU A 185 7.75 -10.51 -22.28
N LEU A 186 7.88 -11.59 -21.51
CA LEU A 186 8.50 -11.58 -20.18
C LEU A 186 9.92 -12.14 -20.31
N ASN A 187 10.92 -11.28 -20.11
CA ASN A 187 12.32 -11.66 -20.21
C ASN A 187 12.62 -12.43 -21.52
N GLU A 188 12.20 -11.85 -22.65
CA GLU A 188 12.35 -12.39 -24.02
C GLU A 188 11.56 -13.67 -24.31
N ARG A 189 10.59 -14.01 -23.48
CA ARG A 189 9.69 -15.13 -23.69
C ARG A 189 8.27 -14.65 -23.84
N ARG A 190 7.56 -15.24 -24.77
CA ARG A 190 6.15 -14.95 -25.04
C ARG A 190 5.30 -15.23 -23.80
N ALA A 191 4.39 -14.32 -23.50
CA ALA A 191 3.37 -14.47 -22.48
C ALA A 191 2.01 -13.98 -23.01
N ILE A 192 0.95 -14.75 -22.75
CA ILE A 192 -0.41 -14.50 -23.26
C ILE A 192 -1.30 -14.18 -22.08
N VAL A 193 -2.01 -13.06 -22.13
CA VAL A 193 -2.97 -12.67 -21.10
C VAL A 193 -4.20 -13.57 -21.21
N VAL A 194 -4.46 -14.35 -20.18
CA VAL A 194 -5.65 -15.24 -20.09
C VAL A 194 -6.67 -14.75 -19.08
N GLY A 195 -6.32 -13.77 -18.26
CA GLY A 195 -7.22 -13.22 -17.26
C GLY A 195 -6.74 -11.90 -16.70
N ILE A 196 -7.65 -11.21 -16.04
CA ILE A 196 -7.41 -9.93 -15.36
C ILE A 196 -7.88 -10.07 -13.92
N ALA A 197 -7.00 -9.69 -12.98
CA ALA A 197 -7.24 -9.80 -11.55
C ALA A 197 -7.29 -8.44 -10.87
N GLU A 198 -8.08 -8.33 -9.83
CA GLU A 198 -8.01 -7.24 -8.87
C GLU A 198 -6.99 -7.62 -7.79
N THR A 199 -5.92 -6.84 -7.65
CA THR A 199 -4.85 -7.07 -6.69
C THR A 199 -4.55 -5.79 -5.93
N THR A 200 -3.99 -5.91 -4.73
CA THR A 200 -3.48 -4.75 -4.02
C THR A 200 -2.27 -4.18 -4.78
N PRO A 201 -2.26 -2.88 -5.12
CA PRO A 201 -1.12 -2.26 -5.79
C PRO A 201 0.18 -2.46 -5.01
N THR A 202 1.26 -2.77 -5.70
CA THR A 202 2.59 -2.89 -5.09
C THR A 202 3.09 -1.53 -4.57
N PHE A 203 4.05 -1.54 -3.67
CA PHE A 203 4.66 -0.32 -3.12
C PHE A 203 5.11 0.67 -4.20
N GLN A 204 5.78 0.19 -5.25
CA GLN A 204 6.26 1.01 -6.37
C GLN A 204 5.26 1.08 -7.55
N SER A 205 4.02 0.63 -7.34
CA SER A 205 2.99 0.56 -8.39
C SER A 205 3.45 -0.19 -9.65
N GLN A 206 4.25 -1.24 -9.47
CA GLN A 206 4.64 -2.14 -10.55
C GLN A 206 3.44 -3.00 -10.96
N PRO A 207 3.29 -3.32 -12.26
CA PRO A 207 2.32 -4.31 -12.70
C PRO A 207 2.55 -5.66 -12.01
N VAL A 208 1.47 -6.29 -11.57
CA VAL A 208 1.51 -7.63 -10.98
C VAL A 208 1.07 -8.64 -12.03
N ILE A 209 1.87 -9.68 -12.20
CA ILE A 209 1.62 -10.75 -13.16
C ILE A 209 1.63 -12.09 -12.45
N TYR A 210 0.54 -12.82 -12.53
CA TYR A 210 0.45 -14.21 -12.04
C TYR A 210 0.67 -15.20 -13.17
N THR A 211 1.39 -16.26 -12.87
CA THR A 211 1.58 -17.41 -13.75
C THR A 211 1.84 -18.66 -12.90
N THR A 212 2.00 -19.85 -13.51
CA THR A 212 2.37 -21.05 -12.75
C THR A 212 3.84 -21.01 -12.34
N TYR A 213 4.20 -21.73 -11.27
CA TYR A 213 5.55 -21.77 -10.72
C TYR A 213 6.59 -22.21 -11.75
N THR A 214 6.31 -23.30 -12.46
CA THR A 214 7.21 -23.80 -13.51
C THR A 214 7.42 -22.74 -14.61
N ARG A 215 6.40 -22.01 -14.97
CA ARG A 215 6.49 -20.97 -16.02
C ARG A 215 7.20 -19.73 -15.51
N ALA A 216 6.94 -19.29 -14.27
CA ALA A 216 7.68 -18.19 -13.67
C ALA A 216 9.20 -18.45 -13.67
N ARG A 217 9.60 -19.70 -13.36
CA ARG A 217 11.00 -20.13 -13.45
C ARG A 217 11.56 -20.08 -14.89
N GLN A 218 10.73 -20.33 -15.90
CA GLN A 218 11.15 -20.21 -17.29
C GLN A 218 11.35 -18.76 -17.71
N PHE A 219 10.51 -17.85 -17.23
CA PHE A 219 10.66 -16.41 -17.44
C PHE A 219 11.84 -15.83 -16.65
N ALA A 220 12.16 -16.41 -15.50
CA ALA A 220 13.23 -15.92 -14.64
C ALA A 220 14.61 -16.13 -15.26
N PRO A 221 15.57 -15.23 -15.00
CA PRO A 221 16.96 -15.44 -15.38
C PRO A 221 17.55 -16.66 -14.65
N PRO A 222 18.58 -17.34 -15.21
CA PRO A 222 19.09 -18.61 -14.71
C PRO A 222 19.45 -18.62 -13.21
N ASN A 223 19.95 -17.51 -12.69
CA ASN A 223 20.38 -17.37 -11.29
C ASN A 223 19.22 -17.10 -10.31
N ARG A 224 17.96 -17.01 -10.78
CA ARG A 224 16.77 -16.73 -9.96
C ARG A 224 15.60 -17.69 -10.24
N ARG A 225 15.89 -18.92 -10.67
CA ARG A 225 14.92 -19.95 -11.03
C ARG A 225 14.51 -20.85 -9.86
N THR A 226 14.41 -20.30 -8.65
CA THR A 226 14.09 -21.06 -7.44
C THR A 226 12.90 -20.43 -6.73
N ALA A 227 12.30 -21.16 -5.80
CA ALA A 227 11.26 -20.62 -4.95
C ALA A 227 11.78 -19.43 -4.13
N SER A 228 10.93 -18.47 -3.87
CA SER A 228 11.21 -17.33 -2.99
C SER A 228 10.59 -17.51 -1.62
N ILE A 229 9.52 -18.31 -1.55
CA ILE A 229 8.69 -18.54 -0.38
C ILE A 229 8.10 -19.95 -0.49
N VAL A 230 7.86 -20.60 0.63
CA VAL A 230 7.03 -21.80 0.72
C VAL A 230 5.76 -21.44 1.50
N LEU A 231 4.61 -21.59 0.86
CA LEU A 231 3.30 -21.43 1.50
C LEU A 231 2.92 -22.73 2.19
N VAL A 232 2.50 -22.65 3.45
CA VAL A 232 2.20 -23.84 4.27
C VAL A 232 0.83 -23.70 4.90
N LYS A 233 0.10 -24.81 4.92
CA LYS A 233 -1.14 -25.00 5.67
C LYS A 233 -0.89 -25.98 6.82
N ALA A 234 -1.31 -25.63 8.02
CA ALA A 234 -1.29 -26.51 9.16
C ALA A 234 -2.36 -27.60 9.06
N LEU A 235 -2.09 -28.78 9.58
CA LEU A 235 -3.11 -29.80 9.79
C LEU A 235 -4.19 -29.28 10.77
N GLU A 236 -5.39 -29.75 10.60
CA GLU A 236 -6.50 -29.40 11.49
C GLU A 236 -6.17 -29.76 12.95
N GLY A 237 -6.34 -28.82 13.85
CA GLY A 237 -5.96 -28.98 15.27
C GLY A 237 -4.52 -28.63 15.63
N VAL A 238 -3.65 -28.29 14.66
CA VAL A 238 -2.29 -27.80 14.91
C VAL A 238 -2.27 -26.28 14.89
N ALA A 239 -1.80 -25.67 15.98
CA ALA A 239 -1.66 -24.21 16.03
C ALA A 239 -0.55 -23.72 15.08
N PRO A 240 -0.81 -22.73 14.22
CA PRO A 240 0.21 -22.23 13.27
C PRO A 240 1.51 -21.79 13.95
N ALA A 241 1.45 -21.16 15.11
CA ALA A 241 2.64 -20.73 15.84
C ALA A 241 3.51 -21.94 16.30
N GLU A 242 2.90 -23.01 16.80
CA GLU A 242 3.62 -24.22 17.19
C GLU A 242 4.25 -24.91 15.98
N LEU A 243 3.53 -24.94 14.84
CA LEU A 243 4.06 -25.49 13.60
C LEU A 243 5.24 -24.65 13.07
N ALA A 244 5.16 -23.32 13.18
CA ALA A 244 6.24 -22.42 12.79
C ALA A 244 7.53 -22.75 13.54
N GLU A 245 7.49 -22.84 14.87
CA GLU A 245 8.65 -23.21 15.69
C GLU A 245 9.21 -24.61 15.34
N ARG A 246 8.34 -25.55 14.97
CA ARG A 246 8.76 -26.89 14.54
C ARG A 246 9.47 -26.84 13.20
N ILE A 247 8.93 -26.13 12.22
CA ILE A 247 9.56 -25.93 10.92
C ILE A 247 10.93 -25.27 11.09
N GLU A 248 11.06 -24.24 11.90
CA GLU A 248 12.32 -23.54 12.16
C GLU A 248 13.37 -24.49 12.75
N ARG A 249 13.00 -25.29 13.72
CA ARG A 249 13.92 -26.24 14.37
C ARG A 249 14.40 -27.37 13.43
N GLU A 250 13.49 -27.90 12.59
CA GLU A 250 13.78 -29.06 11.75
C GLU A 250 14.43 -28.67 10.42
N THR A 251 14.13 -27.48 9.90
CA THR A 251 14.63 -27.04 8.58
C THR A 251 15.69 -25.95 8.64
N GLY A 252 15.74 -25.18 9.74
CA GLY A 252 16.60 -23.99 9.84
C GLY A 252 16.10 -22.80 9.04
N LEU A 253 14.90 -22.88 8.42
CA LEU A 253 14.24 -21.78 7.74
C LEU A 253 13.43 -20.96 8.73
N LEU A 254 13.05 -19.73 8.37
CA LEU A 254 12.12 -18.93 9.17
C LEU A 254 10.68 -19.18 8.71
N ALA A 255 9.76 -19.30 9.66
CA ALA A 255 8.36 -19.54 9.42
C ALA A 255 7.51 -18.46 10.14
N PHE A 256 6.70 -17.75 9.41
CA PHE A 256 5.88 -16.65 9.93
C PHE A 256 4.42 -16.87 9.63
N THR A 257 3.54 -16.50 10.55
CA THR A 257 2.15 -16.25 10.21
C THR A 257 2.04 -15.04 9.26
N PRO A 258 0.96 -14.92 8.48
CA PRO A 258 0.74 -13.74 7.60
C PRO A 258 0.85 -12.42 8.35
N GLN A 259 0.38 -12.38 9.60
CA GLN A 259 0.44 -11.18 10.43
C GLN A 259 1.87 -10.84 10.87
N GLU A 260 2.64 -11.81 11.33
CA GLU A 260 4.05 -11.63 11.73
C GLU A 260 4.91 -11.20 10.54
N PHE A 261 4.71 -11.83 9.38
CA PHE A 261 5.45 -11.47 8.17
C PHE A 261 5.11 -10.07 7.68
N SER A 262 3.84 -9.67 7.82
CA SER A 262 3.40 -8.30 7.54
C SER A 262 4.07 -7.29 8.48
N TRP A 263 4.08 -7.55 9.78
CA TRP A 263 4.73 -6.65 10.75
C TRP A 263 6.24 -6.59 10.55
N ARG A 264 6.90 -7.71 10.23
CA ARG A 264 8.32 -7.74 9.89
C ARG A 264 8.62 -6.88 8.66
N THR A 265 7.79 -6.97 7.63
CA THR A 265 7.90 -6.18 6.41
C THR A 265 7.72 -4.68 6.68
N ILE A 266 6.68 -4.29 7.42
CA ILE A 266 6.46 -2.89 7.82
C ILE A 266 7.63 -2.40 8.68
N GLY A 267 8.09 -3.22 9.64
CA GLY A 267 9.23 -2.89 10.51
C GLY A 267 10.50 -2.62 9.73
N TYR A 268 10.77 -3.39 8.67
CA TYR A 268 11.89 -3.12 7.76
C TYR A 268 11.75 -1.75 7.08
N TRP A 269 10.59 -1.45 6.46
CA TRP A 269 10.36 -0.18 5.78
C TRP A 269 10.43 1.01 6.73
N VAL A 270 9.90 0.86 7.94
CA VAL A 270 9.92 1.90 8.97
C VAL A 270 11.31 2.12 9.55
N GLY A 271 12.07 1.04 9.79
CA GLY A 271 13.36 1.12 10.50
C GLY A 271 14.56 1.34 9.58
N GLN A 272 14.51 0.82 8.33
CA GLN A 272 15.67 0.79 7.43
C GLN A 272 15.58 1.79 6.28
N THR A 273 14.49 2.54 6.16
CA THR A 273 14.33 3.53 5.10
C THR A 273 14.13 4.93 5.67
N GLY A 274 14.50 5.96 4.89
CA GLY A 274 14.24 7.36 5.27
C GLY A 274 12.78 7.80 5.11
N ILE A 275 11.87 6.91 4.67
CA ILE A 275 10.47 7.24 4.38
C ILE A 275 9.75 7.79 5.62
N PRO A 276 9.77 7.13 6.81
CA PRO A 276 9.09 7.65 7.99
C PRO A 276 9.65 9.00 8.45
N ILE A 277 10.93 9.22 8.27
CA ILE A 277 11.59 10.49 8.64
C ILE A 277 11.02 11.63 7.79
N ASN A 278 10.90 11.44 6.47
CA ASN A 278 10.36 12.46 5.57
C ASN A 278 8.90 12.81 5.91
N PHE A 279 8.07 11.78 6.13
CA PHE A 279 6.68 11.98 6.55
C PHE A 279 6.59 12.64 7.93
N GLY A 280 7.44 12.23 8.89
CA GLY A 280 7.52 12.79 10.22
C GLY A 280 7.91 14.27 10.21
N ILE A 281 8.88 14.68 9.37
CA ILE A 281 9.26 16.07 9.18
C ILE A 281 8.09 16.88 8.60
N ALA A 282 7.40 16.36 7.57
CA ALA A 282 6.27 17.05 6.96
C ALA A 282 5.10 17.24 7.94
N ILE A 283 4.78 16.22 8.74
CA ILE A 283 3.76 16.28 9.80
C ILE A 283 4.18 17.28 10.88
N GLY A 284 5.44 17.22 11.33
CA GLY A 284 6.00 18.12 12.33
C GLY A 284 5.97 19.59 11.88
N LEU A 285 6.34 19.87 10.63
CA LEU A 285 6.24 21.20 10.05
C LEU A 285 4.77 21.66 9.96
N GLY A 286 3.86 20.82 9.50
CA GLY A 286 2.43 21.12 9.49
C GLY A 286 1.90 21.48 10.88
N PHE A 287 2.30 20.73 11.91
CA PHE A 287 1.96 21.00 13.30
C PHE A 287 2.53 22.35 13.77
N LEU A 288 3.82 22.61 13.55
CA LEU A 288 4.46 23.88 13.94
C LEU A 288 3.82 25.09 13.28
N VAL A 289 3.58 25.01 11.98
CA VAL A 289 2.90 26.08 11.22
C VAL A 289 1.47 26.28 11.73
N GLY A 290 0.74 25.21 11.99
CA GLY A 290 -0.61 25.28 12.53
C GLY A 290 -0.66 25.94 13.92
N VAL A 291 0.25 25.56 14.82
CA VAL A 291 0.36 26.16 16.14
C VAL A 291 0.75 27.64 16.05
N ALA A 292 1.70 28.00 15.18
CA ALA A 292 2.13 29.38 15.00
C ALA A 292 0.97 30.27 14.47
N ILE A 293 0.27 29.81 13.42
CA ILE A 293 -0.85 30.56 12.85
C ILE A 293 -2.00 30.68 13.86
N ALA A 294 -2.42 29.57 14.46
CA ALA A 294 -3.49 29.59 15.45
C ALA A 294 -3.13 30.43 16.66
N GLY A 295 -1.91 30.29 17.19
CA GLY A 295 -1.41 31.09 18.33
C GLY A 295 -1.41 32.59 18.03
N GLN A 296 -0.88 32.99 16.87
CA GLN A 296 -0.87 34.40 16.44
C GLN A 296 -2.28 34.96 16.26
N MET A 297 -3.16 34.19 15.64
CA MET A 297 -4.54 34.62 15.42
C MET A 297 -5.33 34.75 16.73
N PHE A 298 -5.20 33.79 17.64
CA PHE A 298 -5.85 33.87 18.96
C PHE A 298 -5.24 34.97 19.82
N TYR A 299 -3.94 35.22 19.73
CA TYR A 299 -3.30 36.34 20.39
C TYR A 299 -3.90 37.67 19.93
N ASN A 300 -3.95 37.92 18.62
CA ASN A 300 -4.53 39.14 18.06
C ASN A 300 -6.03 39.25 18.42
N PHE A 301 -6.79 38.16 18.31
CA PHE A 301 -8.19 38.12 18.71
C PHE A 301 -8.38 38.51 20.17
N THR A 302 -7.54 38.03 21.06
CA THR A 302 -7.61 38.34 22.50
C THR A 302 -7.27 39.80 22.76
N LEU A 303 -6.22 40.36 22.12
CA LEU A 303 -5.85 41.76 22.23
C LEU A 303 -6.98 42.71 21.82
N ASP A 304 -7.62 42.48 20.67
CA ASP A 304 -8.69 43.31 20.17
C ASP A 304 -9.96 43.24 21.02
N ASN A 305 -10.15 42.16 21.73
CA ASN A 305 -11.28 41.94 22.64
C ASN A 305 -10.96 42.26 24.10
N LEU A 306 -9.76 42.81 24.41
CA LEU A 306 -9.30 43.11 25.78
C LEU A 306 -10.30 44.02 26.53
N LYS A 307 -10.92 45.01 25.86
CA LYS A 307 -11.91 45.89 26.43
C LYS A 307 -13.15 45.13 26.98
N TYR A 308 -13.57 44.07 26.30
CA TYR A 308 -14.71 43.24 26.71
C TYR A 308 -14.30 42.31 27.90
N PHE A 309 -13.11 41.76 27.86
CA PHE A 309 -12.56 41.00 28.98
C PHE A 309 -12.35 41.86 30.21
N GLY A 310 -11.85 43.11 30.03
CA GLY A 310 -11.69 44.10 31.09
C GLY A 310 -13.01 44.48 31.76
N ALA A 311 -14.04 44.74 30.95
CA ALA A 311 -15.40 45.03 31.46
C ALA A 311 -15.97 43.88 32.30
N MET A 312 -15.82 42.62 31.80
CA MET A 312 -16.27 41.43 32.52
C MET A 312 -15.49 41.23 33.84
N LYS A 313 -14.20 41.53 33.86
CA LYS A 313 -13.39 41.50 35.06
C LYS A 313 -13.83 42.54 36.09
N ALA A 314 -14.15 43.78 35.65
CA ALA A 314 -14.69 44.83 36.49
C ALA A 314 -16.06 44.44 37.09
N MET A 315 -16.87 43.64 36.37
CA MET A 315 -18.13 43.10 36.87
C MET A 315 -17.97 41.86 37.73
N GLY A 316 -16.73 41.48 38.15
CA GLY A 316 -16.44 40.41 39.09
C GLY A 316 -16.15 39.04 38.45
N ALA A 317 -15.96 38.93 37.14
CA ALA A 317 -15.56 37.67 36.55
C ALA A 317 -14.15 37.24 36.96
N SER A 318 -13.97 36.01 37.42
CA SER A 318 -12.66 35.49 37.76
C SER A 318 -11.80 35.24 36.52
N THR A 319 -10.48 35.38 36.65
CA THR A 319 -9.50 35.14 35.58
C THR A 319 -9.67 33.74 34.98
N GLN A 320 -9.97 32.73 35.82
CA GLN A 320 -10.23 31.37 35.35
C GLN A 320 -11.44 31.25 34.43
N ARG A 321 -12.52 32.04 34.71
CA ARG A 321 -13.68 32.08 33.80
C ARG A 321 -13.37 32.71 32.45
N LEU A 322 -12.54 33.75 32.43
CA LEU A 322 -12.09 34.42 31.21
C LEU A 322 -11.18 33.50 30.37
N LEU A 323 -10.23 32.81 31.02
CA LEU A 323 -9.41 31.77 30.36
C LEU A 323 -10.26 30.63 29.79
N GLY A 324 -11.28 30.20 30.56
CA GLY A 324 -12.23 29.18 30.05
C GLY A 324 -13.03 29.62 28.83
N MET A 325 -13.30 30.93 28.68
CA MET A 325 -13.95 31.48 27.48
C MET A 325 -13.02 31.36 26.26
N VAL A 326 -11.76 31.76 26.40
CA VAL A 326 -10.76 31.68 25.32
C VAL A 326 -10.50 30.22 24.95
N ALA A 327 -10.39 29.33 25.94
CA ALA A 327 -10.23 27.89 25.69
C ALA A 327 -11.44 27.30 24.95
N LEU A 328 -12.66 27.68 25.29
CA LEU A 328 -13.86 27.26 24.57
C LEU A 328 -13.88 27.72 23.12
N GLN A 329 -13.47 28.97 22.86
CA GLN A 329 -13.36 29.54 21.52
C GLN A 329 -12.31 28.78 20.70
N ALA A 330 -11.15 28.48 21.30
CA ALA A 330 -10.10 27.70 20.67
C ALA A 330 -10.57 26.28 20.33
N LEU A 331 -11.28 25.62 21.26
CA LEU A 331 -11.82 24.29 21.06
C LEU A 331 -12.84 24.23 19.90
N VAL A 332 -13.77 25.20 19.84
CA VAL A 332 -14.76 25.25 18.78
C VAL A 332 -14.10 25.49 17.42
N ALA A 333 -13.15 26.42 17.34
CA ALA A 333 -12.40 26.68 16.11
C ALA A 333 -11.56 25.45 15.69
N ALA A 334 -10.93 24.74 16.64
CA ALA A 334 -10.16 23.54 16.40
C ALA A 334 -11.04 22.41 15.87
N VAL A 335 -12.20 22.16 16.45
CA VAL A 335 -13.13 21.10 16.01
C VAL A 335 -13.63 21.39 14.60
N LEU A 336 -14.00 22.65 14.29
CA LEU A 336 -14.43 23.03 12.96
C LEU A 336 -13.29 22.93 11.93
N GLY A 337 -12.10 23.44 12.26
CA GLY A 337 -10.92 23.36 11.40
C GLY A 337 -10.48 21.92 11.14
N LEU A 338 -10.48 21.07 12.18
CA LEU A 338 -10.20 19.65 12.06
C LEU A 338 -11.23 18.93 11.17
N GLY A 339 -12.53 19.21 11.40
CA GLY A 339 -13.60 18.59 10.61
C GLY A 339 -13.54 18.93 9.12
N ILE A 340 -13.27 20.20 8.80
CA ILE A 340 -13.10 20.64 7.40
C ILE A 340 -11.82 20.02 6.80
N GLY A 341 -10.71 20.06 7.52
CA GLY A 341 -9.44 19.49 7.04
C GLY A 341 -9.53 17.99 6.77
N LEU A 342 -10.12 17.20 7.68
CA LEU A 342 -10.39 15.78 7.47
C LEU A 342 -11.37 15.52 6.32
N GLY A 343 -12.44 16.36 6.22
CA GLY A 343 -13.39 16.26 5.11
C GLY A 343 -12.74 16.47 3.75
N ILE A 344 -11.86 17.46 3.62
CA ILE A 344 -11.10 17.68 2.38
C ILE A 344 -10.16 16.49 2.11
N THR A 345 -9.44 15.98 3.14
CA THR A 345 -8.54 14.84 2.99
C THR A 345 -9.30 13.58 2.51
N SER A 346 -10.55 13.41 2.89
CA SER A 346 -11.35 12.24 2.48
C SER A 346 -11.77 12.25 1.01
N LEU A 347 -11.60 13.37 0.29
CA LEU A 347 -11.89 13.48 -1.15
C LEU A 347 -10.71 13.04 -2.03
N PHE A 348 -9.54 12.86 -1.44
CA PHE A 348 -8.30 12.44 -2.11
C PHE A 348 -7.86 11.03 -1.69
#